data_b133e23186d70ebe1e93210a1620c292
#
_entry.id   b133e23186d70ebe1e93210a1620c292
#
_cell.length_a   1.000
_cell.length_b   1.000
_cell.length_c   1.000
_cell.angle_alpha   90.00
_cell.angle_beta   90.00
_cell.angle_gamma   90.00
#
_symmetry.space_group_name_H-M   'P 1'
#
loop_
_entity.id
_entity.type
_entity.pdbx_description
1 polymer ?
#
loop_
_entity_poly.entity_id
_entity_poly.type
_entity_poly.pdbx_seq_one_letter_code
_entity_poly.pdbx_strand_id
1 'polypeptide(L)'
;MVKSACTVWLLDDDPSVLKATGRLLASAGWEVESFIDPDAFLRHVEIHHPRVVVIDMGMPRMDGLEVQRRLSGISPSTRVIVLTANGDPIVRWKALAMGAAAFFIKPECGEEFLAGVRSAFAAN
;
A
#
# COMPACT_ATOMS: atom_id res chain seq x y z
N MET A 1 12.25 1.17 -20.67
CA MET A 1 11.88 2.11 -19.64
C MET A 1 11.21 1.41 -18.49
N VAL A 2 11.71 1.59 -17.31
CA VAL A 2 11.24 0.82 -16.17
C VAL A 2 10.30 1.68 -15.32
N LYS A 3 9.06 1.76 -15.74
CA LYS A 3 8.05 2.52 -14.99
C LYS A 3 7.80 1.96 -13.61
N SER A 4 7.82 0.63 -13.50
CA SER A 4 7.54 -0.03 -12.22
C SER A 4 8.52 0.35 -11.12
N ALA A 5 9.72 0.84 -11.48
CA ALA A 5 10.72 1.21 -10.48
C ALA A 5 10.32 2.41 -9.64
N CYS A 6 9.42 3.26 -10.13
CA CYS A 6 8.92 4.42 -9.39
C CYS A 6 7.40 4.46 -9.33
N THR A 7 6.76 3.32 -9.47
CA THR A 7 5.30 3.22 -9.40
C THR A 7 4.89 2.68 -8.03
N VAL A 8 3.97 3.39 -7.39
CA VAL A 8 3.34 2.97 -6.13
C VAL A 8 1.98 2.39 -6.47
N TRP A 9 1.71 1.20 -5.97
CA TRP A 9 0.42 0.54 -6.18
C TRP A 9 -0.46 0.77 -4.97
N LEU A 10 -1.68 1.26 -5.21
CA LEU A 10 -2.64 1.57 -4.14
C LEU A 10 -3.79 0.60 -4.18
N LEU A 11 -4.19 0.11 -3.01
CA LEU A 11 -5.39 -0.70 -2.87
C LEU A 11 -6.28 -0.10 -1.78
N ASP A 12 -7.47 0.35 -2.17
CA ASP A 12 -8.47 0.89 -1.26
C ASP A 12 -9.82 0.80 -1.97
N ASP A 13 -10.86 0.42 -1.26
CA ASP A 13 -12.19 0.30 -1.86
C ASP A 13 -12.90 1.65 -2.01
N ASP A 14 -12.33 2.72 -1.49
CA ASP A 14 -12.90 4.07 -1.58
C ASP A 14 -12.22 4.85 -2.71
N PRO A 15 -12.92 5.12 -3.83
CA PRO A 15 -12.32 5.85 -4.95
C PRO A 15 -11.84 7.25 -4.58
N SER A 16 -12.51 7.91 -3.61
CA SER A 16 -12.09 9.25 -3.18
C SER A 16 -10.73 9.21 -2.52
N VAL A 17 -10.49 8.20 -1.71
CA VAL A 17 -9.21 8.02 -1.04
C VAL A 17 -8.12 7.72 -2.07
N LEU A 18 -8.40 6.84 -3.03
CA LEU A 18 -7.45 6.53 -4.10
C LEU A 18 -7.06 7.78 -4.87
N LYS A 19 -8.04 8.62 -5.18
CA LYS A 19 -7.79 9.84 -5.93
C LYS A 19 -6.90 10.81 -5.13
N ALA A 20 -7.23 11.02 -3.87
CA ALA A 20 -6.48 11.95 -3.02
C ALA A 20 -5.06 11.45 -2.78
N THR A 21 -4.91 10.18 -2.46
CA THR A 21 -3.60 9.59 -2.21
C THR A 21 -2.76 9.56 -3.48
N GLY A 22 -3.40 9.25 -4.61
CA GLY A 22 -2.72 9.26 -5.89
C GLY A 22 -2.19 10.62 -6.27
N ARG A 23 -2.97 11.67 -6.02
CA ARG A 23 -2.53 13.05 -6.29
C ARG A 23 -1.35 13.44 -5.42
N LEU A 24 -1.39 13.05 -4.16
CA LEU A 24 -0.30 13.32 -3.23
C LEU A 24 0.99 12.66 -3.70
N LEU A 25 0.92 11.39 -4.07
CA LEU A 25 2.08 10.65 -4.56
C LEU A 25 2.59 11.24 -5.87
N ALA A 26 1.69 11.58 -6.79
CA ALA A 26 2.06 12.15 -8.07
C ALA A 26 2.78 13.49 -7.89
N SER A 27 2.35 14.29 -6.91
CA SER A 27 2.99 15.57 -6.61
C SER A 27 4.43 15.40 -6.16
N ALA A 28 4.77 14.24 -5.63
CA ALA A 28 6.14 13.92 -5.20
C ALA A 28 6.94 13.19 -6.27
N GLY A 29 6.37 13.02 -7.46
CA GLY A 29 7.09 12.41 -8.59
C GLY A 29 6.86 10.92 -8.77
N TRP A 30 6.00 10.29 -7.97
CA TRP A 30 5.71 8.86 -8.11
C TRP A 30 4.63 8.63 -9.18
N GLU A 31 4.76 7.55 -9.91
CA GLU A 31 3.66 7.04 -10.72
C GLU A 31 2.76 6.18 -9.83
N VAL A 32 1.48 6.09 -10.18
CA VAL A 32 0.49 5.44 -9.32
C VAL A 32 -0.38 4.50 -10.14
N GLU A 33 -0.55 3.28 -9.63
CA GLU A 33 -1.55 2.33 -10.11
C GLU A 33 -2.56 2.11 -8.99
N SER A 34 -3.85 2.26 -9.28
CA SER A 34 -4.89 2.19 -8.26
C SER A 34 -5.79 1.00 -8.49
N PHE A 35 -6.17 0.33 -7.40
CA PHE A 35 -7.05 -0.84 -7.42
C PHE A 35 -8.12 -0.67 -6.36
N ILE A 36 -9.36 -1.02 -6.69
CA ILE A 36 -10.46 -1.05 -5.71
C ILE A 36 -10.85 -2.47 -5.34
N ASP A 37 -10.40 -3.46 -6.12
CA ASP A 37 -10.74 -4.87 -5.90
C ASP A 37 -9.49 -5.63 -5.44
N PRO A 38 -9.52 -6.22 -4.22
CA PRO A 38 -8.34 -6.93 -3.72
C PRO A 38 -7.94 -8.14 -4.57
N ASP A 39 -8.90 -8.84 -5.18
CA ASP A 39 -8.56 -9.99 -6.01
C ASP A 39 -7.81 -9.56 -7.27
N ALA A 40 -8.29 -8.51 -7.93
CA ALA A 40 -7.61 -7.98 -9.11
C ALA A 40 -6.20 -7.47 -8.73
N PHE A 41 -6.10 -6.78 -7.59
CA PHE A 41 -4.82 -6.29 -7.09
C PHE A 41 -3.82 -7.43 -6.92
N LEU A 42 -4.23 -8.50 -6.26
CA LEU A 42 -3.33 -9.62 -6.00
C LEU A 42 -2.91 -10.34 -7.29
N ARG A 43 -3.82 -10.46 -8.27
CA ARG A 43 -3.45 -11.04 -9.56
C ARG A 43 -2.37 -10.23 -10.26
N HIS A 44 -2.49 -8.90 -10.23
CA HIS A 44 -1.50 -8.04 -10.87
C HIS A 44 -0.18 -8.04 -10.12
N VAL A 45 -0.22 -8.10 -8.78
CA VAL A 45 0.99 -8.19 -7.97
C VAL A 45 1.77 -9.46 -8.30
N GLU A 46 1.08 -10.57 -8.47
CA GLU A 46 1.72 -11.85 -8.78
C GLU A 46 2.49 -11.80 -10.10
N ILE A 47 1.97 -11.04 -11.06
CA ILE A 47 2.59 -10.91 -12.38
C ILE A 47 3.73 -9.90 -12.37
N HIS A 48 3.54 -8.76 -11.71
CA HIS A 48 4.45 -7.62 -11.85
C HIS A 48 5.40 -7.41 -10.70
N HIS A 49 5.10 -7.95 -9.52
CA HIS A 49 5.94 -7.83 -8.32
C HIS A 49 6.35 -6.38 -8.05
N PRO A 50 5.39 -5.48 -7.77
CA PRO A 50 5.71 -4.07 -7.52
C PRO A 50 6.62 -3.93 -6.31
N ARG A 51 7.45 -2.89 -6.30
CA ARG A 51 8.39 -2.67 -5.20
C ARG A 51 7.68 -2.19 -3.93
N VAL A 52 6.68 -1.32 -4.08
CA VAL A 52 5.98 -0.73 -2.94
C VAL A 52 4.49 -0.69 -3.23
N VAL A 53 3.71 -1.15 -2.25
CA VAL A 53 2.25 -1.06 -2.29
C VAL A 53 1.75 -0.35 -1.04
N VAL A 54 0.63 0.35 -1.17
CA VAL A 54 -0.08 0.99 -0.07
C VAL A 54 -1.46 0.36 0.01
N ILE A 55 -1.80 -0.24 1.14
CA ILE A 55 -3.06 -0.96 1.29
C ILE A 55 -3.87 -0.44 2.47
N ASP A 56 -5.19 -0.50 2.34
CA ASP A 56 -6.13 -0.18 3.41
C ASP A 56 -6.50 -1.45 4.16
N MET A 57 -6.63 -1.34 5.50
CA MET A 57 -6.99 -2.49 6.33
C MET A 57 -8.50 -2.73 6.38
N GLY A 58 -9.31 -1.73 6.15
CA GLY A 58 -10.74 -1.79 6.42
C GLY A 58 -11.62 -2.02 5.20
N MET A 59 -11.28 -2.96 4.33
CA MET A 59 -12.09 -3.24 3.15
C MET A 59 -13.12 -4.34 3.43
N PRO A 60 -14.34 -4.23 2.87
CA PRO A 60 -15.40 -5.18 3.20
C PRO A 60 -15.24 -6.57 2.59
N ARG A 61 -14.63 -6.70 1.41
CA ARG A 61 -14.53 -7.99 0.72
C ARG A 61 -13.38 -8.85 1.21
N MET A 62 -12.27 -8.22 1.49
CA MET A 62 -11.08 -8.90 2.00
C MET A 62 -10.31 -7.85 2.80
N ASP A 63 -10.13 -8.09 4.09
CA ASP A 63 -9.43 -7.10 4.90
C ASP A 63 -7.95 -7.03 4.53
N GLY A 64 -7.33 -5.91 4.91
CA GLY A 64 -5.95 -5.65 4.53
C GLY A 64 -4.95 -6.62 5.13
N LEU A 65 -5.25 -7.20 6.31
CA LEU A 65 -4.36 -8.21 6.89
C LEU A 65 -4.32 -9.46 6.02
N GLU A 66 -5.46 -9.86 5.47
CA GLU A 66 -5.52 -11.00 4.57
C GLU A 66 -4.77 -10.70 3.27
N VAL A 67 -4.96 -9.49 2.73
CA VAL A 67 -4.20 -9.06 1.55
C VAL A 67 -2.70 -9.13 1.83
N GLN A 68 -2.29 -8.61 2.97
CA GLN A 68 -0.87 -8.59 3.35
C GLN A 68 -0.32 -10.01 3.48
N ARG A 69 -1.10 -10.91 4.07
CA ARG A 69 -0.70 -12.30 4.21
C ARG A 69 -0.47 -12.94 2.84
N ARG A 70 -1.38 -12.71 1.90
CA ARG A 70 -1.26 -13.26 0.54
C ARG A 70 -0.09 -12.65 -0.22
N LEU A 71 0.14 -11.35 -0.02
CA LEU A 71 1.28 -10.68 -0.63
C LEU A 71 2.60 -11.34 -0.24
N SER A 72 2.74 -11.69 1.04
CA SER A 72 3.99 -12.29 1.50
C SER A 72 4.26 -13.64 0.83
N GLY A 73 3.22 -14.32 0.37
CA GLY A 73 3.36 -15.59 -0.36
C GLY A 73 3.66 -15.43 -1.83
N ILE A 74 3.07 -14.42 -2.48
CA ILE A 74 3.18 -14.28 -3.94
C ILE A 74 4.23 -13.27 -4.37
N SER A 75 4.60 -12.33 -3.51
CA SER A 75 5.59 -11.29 -3.84
C SER A 75 6.32 -10.86 -2.58
N PRO A 76 7.15 -11.74 -2.01
CA PRO A 76 7.78 -11.47 -0.70
C PRO A 76 8.71 -10.26 -0.69
N SER A 77 9.19 -9.82 -1.84
CA SER A 77 10.05 -8.64 -1.92
C SER A 77 9.27 -7.32 -1.97
N THR A 78 7.96 -7.38 -2.15
CA THR A 78 7.13 -6.18 -2.18
C THR A 78 7.04 -5.57 -0.78
N ARG A 79 7.35 -4.28 -0.67
CA ARG A 79 7.22 -3.55 0.60
C ARG A 79 5.80 -3.07 0.76
N VAL A 80 5.23 -3.29 1.94
CA VAL A 80 3.84 -2.94 2.24
C VAL A 80 3.80 -1.75 3.17
N ILE A 81 3.04 -0.72 2.78
CA ILE A 81 2.70 0.41 3.64
C ILE A 81 1.20 0.34 3.87
N VAL A 82 0.79 0.51 5.11
CA VAL A 82 -0.63 0.53 5.46
C VAL A 82 -1.08 1.98 5.61
N LEU A 83 -2.21 2.33 4.98
CA LEU A 83 -2.84 3.63 5.12
C LEU A 83 -4.32 3.41 5.33
N THR A 84 -4.80 3.55 6.56
CA THR A 84 -6.15 3.12 6.93
C THR A 84 -6.80 4.09 7.91
N ALA A 85 -8.13 4.16 7.88
CA ALA A 85 -8.89 4.88 8.90
C ALA A 85 -8.98 4.09 10.21
N ASN A 86 -8.66 2.79 10.17
CA ASN A 86 -8.75 1.90 11.32
C ASN A 86 -7.48 1.99 12.16
N GLY A 87 -7.56 2.75 13.24
CA GLY A 87 -6.43 2.94 14.16
C GLY A 87 -6.34 1.89 15.28
N ASP A 88 -7.03 0.77 15.16
CA ASP A 88 -7.00 -0.30 16.16
C ASP A 88 -5.55 -0.75 16.42
N PRO A 89 -5.07 -0.62 17.67
CA PRO A 89 -3.69 -1.01 17.98
C PRO A 89 -3.37 -2.47 17.70
N ILE A 90 -4.37 -3.35 17.79
CA ILE A 90 -4.17 -4.77 17.49
C ILE A 90 -3.94 -4.97 16.00
N VAL A 91 -4.70 -4.29 15.15
CA VAL A 91 -4.51 -4.34 13.69
C VAL A 91 -3.13 -3.81 13.33
N ARG A 92 -2.75 -2.69 13.93
CA ARG A 92 -1.43 -2.10 13.71
C ARG A 92 -0.32 -3.07 14.09
N TRP A 93 -0.44 -3.68 15.27
CA TRP A 93 0.55 -4.63 15.74
C TRP A 93 0.68 -5.81 14.78
N LYS A 94 -0.46 -6.37 14.34
CA LYS A 94 -0.46 -7.51 13.42
C LYS A 94 0.18 -7.14 12.08
N ALA A 95 -0.17 -5.98 11.54
CA ALA A 95 0.38 -5.55 10.25
C ALA A 95 1.90 -5.39 10.32
N LEU A 96 2.40 -4.77 11.39
CA LEU A 96 3.84 -4.58 11.57
C LEU A 96 4.54 -5.91 11.82
N ALA A 97 3.93 -6.79 12.61
CA ALA A 97 4.49 -8.11 12.88
C ALA A 97 4.59 -8.96 11.61
N MET A 98 3.70 -8.74 10.65
CA MET A 98 3.73 -9.42 9.35
C MET A 98 4.70 -8.76 8.36
N GLY A 99 5.39 -7.72 8.77
CA GLY A 99 6.43 -7.12 7.97
C GLY A 99 6.07 -5.82 7.25
N ALA A 100 4.96 -5.17 7.60
CA ALA A 100 4.65 -3.87 7.00
C ALA A 100 5.80 -2.89 7.29
N ALA A 101 6.19 -2.15 6.26
CA ALA A 101 7.28 -1.18 6.38
C ALA A 101 6.85 0.04 7.18
N ALA A 102 5.56 0.41 7.11
CA ALA A 102 5.02 1.55 7.84
C ALA A 102 3.51 1.41 7.98
N PHE A 103 2.94 2.12 8.94
CA PHE A 103 1.50 2.11 9.22
C PHE A 103 1.07 3.54 9.51
N PHE A 104 0.15 4.05 8.68
CA PHE A 104 -0.36 5.42 8.83
C PHE A 104 -1.89 5.40 8.98
N ILE A 105 -2.40 6.32 9.79
CA ILE A 105 -3.85 6.46 10.02
C ILE A 105 -4.34 7.66 9.23
N LYS A 106 -5.45 7.49 8.50
CA LYS A 106 -6.08 8.58 7.75
C LYS A 106 -6.84 9.53 8.68
N PRO A 107 -6.87 10.84 8.40
CA PRO A 107 -6.02 11.56 7.45
C PRO A 107 -4.62 11.66 8.02
N GLU A 108 -3.63 11.35 7.20
CA GLU A 108 -2.25 11.33 7.64
C GLU A 108 -1.55 12.66 7.33
N CYS A 109 -0.39 12.84 7.95
CA CYS A 109 0.50 13.93 7.56
C CYS A 109 1.15 13.56 6.23
N GLY A 110 0.91 14.36 5.20
CA GLY A 110 1.42 14.09 3.86
C GLY A 110 2.94 13.91 3.83
N GLU A 111 3.66 14.71 4.61
CA GLU A 111 5.12 14.62 4.65
C GLU A 111 5.59 13.29 5.22
N GLU A 112 4.98 12.83 6.30
CA GLU A 112 5.34 11.57 6.93
C GLU A 112 5.03 10.39 6.02
N PHE A 113 3.88 10.43 5.37
CA PHE A 113 3.48 9.39 4.44
C PHE A 113 4.46 9.31 3.26
N LEU A 114 4.76 10.46 2.65
CA LEU A 114 5.70 10.51 1.52
C LEU A 114 7.10 10.05 1.93
N ALA A 115 7.53 10.41 3.14
CA ALA A 115 8.81 9.94 3.65
C ALA A 115 8.82 8.42 3.82
N GLY A 116 7.70 7.85 4.28
CA GLY A 116 7.56 6.40 4.41
C GLY A 116 7.65 5.69 3.06
N VAL A 117 7.01 6.25 2.04
CA VAL A 117 7.08 5.70 0.68
C VAL A 117 8.52 5.73 0.18
N ARG A 118 9.18 6.87 0.34
CA ARG A 118 10.57 7.03 -0.08
C ARG A 118 11.49 6.03 0.61
N SER A 119 11.30 5.85 1.92
CA SER A 119 12.09 4.88 2.68
C SER A 119 11.86 3.46 2.22
N ALA A 120 10.62 3.11 1.89
CA ALA A 120 10.29 1.77 1.40
C ALA A 120 10.98 1.48 0.07
N PHE A 121 11.04 2.45 -0.83
CA PHE A 121 11.77 2.27 -2.08
C PHE A 121 13.27 2.17 -1.85
N ALA A 122 13.80 2.94 -0.93
CA ALA A 122 15.24 2.92 -0.64
C ALA A 122 15.68 1.60 -0.01
N ALA A 123 14.79 0.93 0.74
CA ALA A 123 15.09 -0.32 1.43
C ALA A 123 15.10 -1.53 0.48
N ASN A 124 14.56 -1.34 -0.71
CA ASN A 124 14.57 -2.40 -1.72
C ASN A 124 15.91 -2.43 -2.47
#